data_46bb11ff9922f01e62850e5d09db28a6
#
_entry.id   46bb11ff9922f01e62850e5d09db28a6
#
_cell.length_a   1.000
_cell.length_b   1.000
_cell.length_c   1.000
_cell.angle_alpha   90.00
_cell.angle_beta   90.00
_cell.angle_gamma   90.00
#
_symmetry.space_group_name_H-M   'P 1'
#
loop_
_entity.id
_entity.type
_entity.pdbx_description
1 polymer ?
#
loop_
_entity_poly.entity_id
_entity_poly.type
_entity_poly.pdbx_seq_one_letter_code
_entity_poly.pdbx_strand_id
1 'polypeptide(L)'
;MIRLLAVDMDGTCLNRKNQISEQNMAALRRLAQSGIQIVPASGRASTCLPHQLRAAPMLFRYAITSNGARVDDVRGHCLFCQEIYPDTALSLLSDCQTLRIGVSAHICRAYLLQGRLLQMMGKAVYGKDAEQARCVPDLRPLIKQSRGVEELQFYFFSRTAREALRQILSYYPTLNAAYSSSYVEIFSAEASKGKALSALAQHLHLDRSQIACIGDSENDLSMFEAAGTRFAVGNAIDALKQQADHVLPDRDHGPIAATAAILGI
;
A
#
# COMPACT_ATOMS: atom_id res chain seq x y z
N MET A 1 -8.21 -22.13 12.22
CA MET A 1 -6.95 -22.23 11.41
C MET A 1 -6.89 -21.05 10.44
N ILE A 2 -5.76 -20.37 10.37
CA ILE A 2 -5.56 -19.21 9.45
C ILE A 2 -5.54 -19.70 8.01
N ARG A 3 -6.26 -19.01 7.13
CA ARG A 3 -6.36 -19.29 5.70
C ARG A 3 -5.89 -18.12 4.83
N LEU A 4 -5.81 -16.91 5.39
CA LEU A 4 -5.35 -15.72 4.72
C LEU A 4 -4.42 -14.94 5.64
N LEU A 5 -3.27 -14.50 5.10
CA LEU A 5 -2.31 -13.64 5.78
C LEU A 5 -2.10 -12.37 4.94
N ALA A 6 -2.63 -11.25 5.41
CA ALA A 6 -2.35 -9.93 4.84
C ALA A 6 -1.02 -9.42 5.40
N VAL A 7 -0.11 -9.04 4.50
CA VAL A 7 1.25 -8.63 4.86
C VAL A 7 1.52 -7.24 4.31
N ASP A 8 1.72 -6.28 5.22
CA ASP A 8 2.24 -4.98 4.81
C ASP A 8 3.66 -5.10 4.26
N MET A 9 4.02 -4.20 3.35
CA MET A 9 5.31 -4.26 2.65
C MET A 9 6.35 -3.33 3.27
N ASP A 10 6.12 -2.03 3.25
CA ASP A 10 7.10 -1.02 3.61
C ASP A 10 7.18 -0.85 5.13
N GLY A 11 8.31 -1.20 5.72
CA GLY A 11 8.46 -1.19 7.18
C GLY A 11 8.14 -2.53 7.85
N THR A 12 7.53 -3.46 7.15
CA THR A 12 7.09 -4.77 7.66
C THR A 12 7.80 -5.93 6.95
N CYS A 13 7.42 -6.26 5.72
CA CYS A 13 8.03 -7.37 4.96
C CYS A 13 9.38 -6.99 4.36
N LEU A 14 9.52 -5.72 3.96
CA LEU A 14 10.73 -5.16 3.38
C LEU A 14 11.68 -4.66 4.48
N ASN A 15 12.95 -5.08 4.38
CA ASN A 15 14.03 -4.59 5.23
C ASN A 15 14.42 -3.13 4.89
N ARG A 16 15.39 -2.55 5.62
CA ARG A 16 15.89 -1.19 5.37
C ARG A 16 16.51 -0.96 3.99
N LYS A 17 16.81 -2.04 3.25
CA LYS A 17 17.29 -1.98 1.87
C LYS A 17 16.17 -2.10 0.83
N ASN A 18 14.91 -2.01 1.25
CA ASN A 18 13.71 -2.22 0.43
C ASN A 18 13.70 -3.60 -0.26
N GLN A 19 14.13 -4.64 0.44
CA GLN A 19 14.19 -6.00 -0.07
C GLN A 19 13.53 -6.97 0.89
N ILE A 20 12.87 -7.99 0.36
CA ILE A 20 12.43 -9.13 1.15
C ILE A 20 13.67 -10.00 1.41
N SER A 21 14.01 -10.22 2.69
CA SER A 21 15.15 -11.09 3.04
C SER A 21 14.89 -12.53 2.57
N GLU A 22 15.98 -13.28 2.36
CA GLU A 22 15.87 -14.71 1.98
C GLU A 22 15.07 -15.51 3.02
N GLN A 23 15.27 -15.19 4.30
CA GLN A 23 14.53 -15.79 5.42
C GLN A 23 13.03 -15.54 5.32
N ASN A 24 12.62 -14.26 5.08
CA ASN A 24 11.22 -13.91 4.90
C ASN A 24 10.63 -14.53 3.63
N MET A 25 11.40 -14.56 2.53
CA MET A 25 10.96 -15.18 1.28
C MET A 25 10.75 -16.69 1.43
N ALA A 26 11.64 -17.39 2.15
CA ALA A 26 11.48 -18.81 2.46
C ALA A 26 10.25 -19.05 3.33
N ALA A 27 9.98 -18.20 4.32
CA ALA A 27 8.79 -18.28 5.16
C ALA A 27 7.49 -18.04 4.37
N LEU A 28 7.46 -17.03 3.50
CA LEU A 28 6.32 -16.80 2.60
C LEU A 28 6.00 -18.03 1.75
N ARG A 29 7.05 -18.71 1.22
CA ARG A 29 6.86 -19.95 0.45
C ARG A 29 6.27 -21.08 1.30
N ARG A 30 6.76 -21.30 2.53
CA ARG A 30 6.21 -22.32 3.43
C ARG A 30 4.75 -22.03 3.79
N LEU A 31 4.42 -20.79 4.12
CA LEU A 31 3.05 -20.35 4.41
C LEU A 31 2.12 -20.60 3.20
N ALA A 32 2.56 -20.26 1.99
CA ALA A 32 1.78 -20.51 0.78
C ALA A 32 1.62 -22.01 0.52
N GLN A 33 2.67 -22.83 0.72
CA GLN A 33 2.63 -24.28 0.56
C GLN A 33 1.71 -24.97 1.58
N SER A 34 1.54 -24.39 2.77
CA SER A 34 0.58 -24.88 3.78
C SER A 34 -0.89 -24.50 3.48
N GLY A 35 -1.13 -23.82 2.36
CA GLY A 35 -2.46 -23.43 1.91
C GLY A 35 -2.94 -22.06 2.43
N ILE A 36 -2.06 -21.29 3.11
CA ILE A 36 -2.38 -19.92 3.51
C ILE A 36 -2.25 -18.98 2.31
N GLN A 37 -3.29 -18.23 1.99
CA GLN A 37 -3.25 -17.20 0.96
C GLN A 37 -2.48 -15.98 1.47
N ILE A 38 -1.33 -15.72 0.88
CA ILE A 38 -0.55 -14.50 1.16
C ILE A 38 -1.14 -13.36 0.34
N VAL A 39 -1.40 -12.23 1.00
CA VAL A 39 -1.95 -11.02 0.38
C VAL A 39 -1.05 -9.83 0.72
N PRO A 40 -0.21 -9.38 -0.21
CA PRO A 40 0.50 -8.11 -0.04
C PRO A 40 -0.51 -6.96 0.13
N ALA A 41 -0.29 -6.10 1.15
CA ALA A 41 -1.13 -4.94 1.43
C ALA A 41 -0.26 -3.70 1.57
N SER A 42 -0.30 -2.78 0.60
CA SER A 42 0.68 -1.68 0.50
C SER A 42 0.06 -0.38 0.00
N GLY A 43 0.69 0.76 0.34
CA GLY A 43 0.44 2.04 -0.33
C GLY A 43 0.96 2.10 -1.77
N ARG A 44 1.77 1.13 -2.19
CA ARG A 44 2.33 1.11 -3.54
C ARG A 44 1.26 0.82 -4.60
N ALA A 45 1.46 1.36 -5.81
CA ALA A 45 0.71 0.91 -6.99
C ALA A 45 1.04 -0.56 -7.32
N SER A 46 0.12 -1.27 -7.95
CA SER A 46 0.29 -2.69 -8.32
C SER A 46 1.56 -2.94 -9.15
N THR A 47 1.91 -2.03 -10.06
CA THR A 47 3.14 -2.10 -10.86
C THR A 47 4.43 -1.88 -10.05
N CYS A 48 4.33 -1.34 -8.82
CA CYS A 48 5.45 -1.05 -7.93
C CYS A 48 5.53 -1.98 -6.71
N LEU A 49 4.74 -3.04 -6.68
CA LEU A 49 4.93 -4.11 -5.70
C LEU A 49 6.37 -4.66 -5.79
N PRO A 50 6.96 -5.14 -4.68
CA PRO A 50 8.34 -5.62 -4.67
C PRO A 50 8.63 -6.56 -5.84
N HIS A 51 9.70 -6.28 -6.60
CA HIS A 51 10.07 -7.06 -7.79
C HIS A 51 10.26 -8.55 -7.47
N GLN A 52 10.70 -8.87 -6.24
CA GLN A 52 10.85 -10.24 -5.75
C GLN A 52 9.51 -10.99 -5.67
N LEU A 53 8.41 -10.31 -5.30
CA LEU A 53 7.06 -10.88 -5.34
C LEU A 53 6.56 -10.99 -6.78
N ARG A 54 6.77 -9.96 -7.60
CA ARG A 54 6.39 -9.99 -9.02
C ARG A 54 7.11 -11.10 -9.80
N ALA A 55 8.34 -11.45 -9.40
CA ALA A 55 9.09 -12.58 -9.95
C ALA A 55 8.61 -13.94 -9.41
N ALA A 56 7.77 -13.98 -8.40
CA ALA A 56 7.24 -15.19 -7.78
C ALA A 56 5.70 -15.19 -7.74
N PRO A 57 5.01 -15.16 -8.90
CA PRO A 57 3.56 -14.96 -8.98
C PRO A 57 2.74 -16.07 -8.32
N MET A 58 3.34 -17.21 -8.03
CA MET A 58 2.69 -18.31 -7.31
C MET A 58 2.59 -18.08 -5.79
N LEU A 59 3.28 -17.06 -5.24
CA LEU A 59 3.24 -16.78 -3.81
C LEU A 59 1.97 -16.08 -3.36
N PHE A 60 1.34 -15.31 -4.23
CA PHE A 60 0.11 -14.60 -3.91
C PHE A 60 -0.85 -14.61 -5.11
N ARG A 61 -2.12 -14.64 -4.82
CA ARG A 61 -3.18 -14.60 -5.83
C ARG A 61 -3.87 -13.23 -5.90
N TYR A 62 -3.86 -12.51 -4.81
CA TYR A 62 -4.50 -11.20 -4.64
C TYR A 62 -3.53 -10.22 -4.02
N ALA A 63 -3.70 -8.93 -4.31
CA ALA A 63 -2.94 -7.85 -3.68
C ALA A 63 -3.87 -6.68 -3.35
N ILE A 64 -3.65 -6.07 -2.20
CA ILE A 64 -4.24 -4.81 -1.77
C ILE A 64 -3.20 -3.72 -2.05
N THR A 65 -3.57 -2.72 -2.84
CA THR A 65 -2.65 -1.67 -3.32
C THR A 65 -3.22 -0.27 -3.08
N SER A 66 -2.37 0.75 -3.22
CA SER A 66 -2.77 2.16 -3.09
C SER A 66 -3.56 2.42 -1.80
N ASN A 67 -2.97 2.04 -0.65
CA ASN A 67 -3.58 2.19 0.69
C ASN A 67 -4.97 1.55 0.84
N GLY A 68 -5.26 0.50 0.05
CA GLY A 68 -6.55 -0.18 0.07
C GLY A 68 -7.58 0.41 -0.89
N ALA A 69 -7.18 1.36 -1.73
CA ALA A 69 -8.06 1.85 -2.79
C ALA A 69 -8.40 0.76 -3.81
N ARG A 70 -7.57 -0.31 -3.88
CA ARG A 70 -7.77 -1.36 -4.88
C ARG A 70 -7.36 -2.74 -4.40
N VAL A 71 -8.15 -3.76 -4.81
CA VAL A 71 -7.82 -5.18 -4.70
C VAL A 71 -7.89 -5.79 -6.09
N ASP A 72 -6.78 -6.33 -6.55
CA ASP A 72 -6.70 -7.06 -7.82
C ASP A 72 -6.27 -8.50 -7.60
N ASP A 73 -6.71 -9.39 -8.52
CA ASP A 73 -6.06 -10.68 -8.70
C ASP A 73 -4.77 -10.53 -9.56
N VAL A 74 -3.96 -11.60 -9.61
CA VAL A 74 -2.72 -11.61 -10.42
C VAL A 74 -2.96 -11.49 -11.92
N ARG A 75 -4.19 -11.72 -12.41
CA ARG A 75 -4.58 -11.51 -13.80
C ARG A 75 -4.99 -10.08 -14.08
N GLY A 76 -5.16 -9.27 -13.04
CA GLY A 76 -5.54 -7.87 -13.12
C GLY A 76 -7.04 -7.62 -13.07
N HIS A 77 -7.84 -8.62 -12.68
CA HIS A 77 -9.25 -8.41 -12.42
C HIS A 77 -9.42 -7.67 -11.10
N CYS A 78 -10.11 -6.54 -11.15
CA CYS A 78 -10.44 -5.75 -9.98
C CYS A 78 -11.60 -6.41 -9.21
N LEU A 79 -11.37 -6.73 -7.94
CA LEU A 79 -12.37 -7.29 -7.02
C LEU A 79 -13.01 -6.23 -6.15
N PHE A 80 -12.27 -5.17 -5.86
CA PHE A 80 -12.71 -4.05 -5.03
C PHE A 80 -11.96 -2.79 -5.45
N CYS A 81 -12.65 -1.66 -5.53
CA CYS A 81 -12.03 -0.36 -5.69
C CYS A 81 -12.82 0.75 -4.97
N GLN A 82 -12.06 1.70 -4.40
CA GLN A 82 -12.54 2.93 -3.78
C GLN A 82 -11.61 4.06 -4.24
N GLU A 83 -11.88 4.56 -5.43
CA GLU A 83 -11.03 5.51 -6.13
C GLU A 83 -11.52 6.95 -5.87
N ILE A 84 -10.61 7.91 -6.00
CA ILE A 84 -10.94 9.34 -6.07
C ILE A 84 -11.65 9.60 -7.40
N TYR A 85 -12.79 10.29 -7.39
CA TYR A 85 -13.45 10.69 -8.62
C TYR A 85 -12.56 11.62 -9.47
N PRO A 86 -12.53 11.46 -10.81
CA PRO A 86 -11.69 12.28 -11.68
C PRO A 86 -11.86 13.79 -11.47
N ASP A 87 -13.09 14.26 -11.34
CA ASP A 87 -13.37 15.69 -11.13
C ASP A 87 -12.81 16.21 -9.79
N THR A 88 -12.87 15.40 -8.72
CA THR A 88 -12.27 15.73 -7.43
C THR A 88 -10.74 15.82 -7.54
N ALA A 89 -10.12 14.86 -8.22
CA ALA A 89 -8.68 14.85 -8.45
C ALA A 89 -8.22 16.05 -9.29
N LEU A 90 -8.96 16.40 -10.34
CA LEU A 90 -8.67 17.55 -11.20
C LEU A 90 -8.84 18.88 -10.45
N SER A 91 -9.88 19.00 -9.63
CA SER A 91 -10.12 20.19 -8.79
C SER A 91 -8.98 20.37 -7.78
N LEU A 92 -8.56 19.30 -7.09
CA LEU A 92 -7.43 19.34 -6.16
C LEU A 92 -6.13 19.75 -6.87
N LEU A 93 -5.85 19.19 -8.07
CA LEU A 93 -4.68 19.59 -8.86
C LEU A 93 -4.74 21.05 -9.32
N SER A 94 -5.93 21.58 -9.58
CA SER A 94 -6.13 23.00 -9.92
C SER A 94 -5.85 23.90 -8.71
N ASP A 95 -6.38 23.57 -7.55
CA ASP A 95 -6.17 24.35 -6.32
C ASP A 95 -4.71 24.33 -5.86
N CYS A 96 -3.98 23.27 -6.20
CA CYS A 96 -2.57 23.10 -5.87
C CYS A 96 -1.61 23.67 -6.94
N GLN A 97 -2.10 24.24 -8.05
CA GLN A 97 -1.26 24.64 -9.20
C GLN A 97 -0.17 25.67 -8.87
N THR A 98 -0.35 26.48 -7.84
CA THR A 98 0.62 27.50 -7.40
C THR A 98 1.63 26.95 -6.40
N LEU A 99 1.42 25.74 -5.89
CA LEU A 99 2.32 25.13 -4.92
C LEU A 99 3.56 24.54 -5.60
N ARG A 100 4.71 24.70 -4.94
CA ARG A 100 5.96 24.05 -5.39
C ARG A 100 5.99 22.58 -4.94
N ILE A 101 5.27 21.75 -5.68
CA ILE A 101 5.13 20.31 -5.43
C ILE A 101 5.40 19.51 -6.70
N GLY A 102 5.88 18.30 -6.52
CA GLY A 102 5.85 17.27 -7.56
C GLY A 102 4.60 16.43 -7.43
N VAL A 103 4.06 15.91 -8.53
CA VAL A 103 2.83 15.12 -8.52
C VAL A 103 3.05 13.77 -9.17
N SER A 104 2.57 12.71 -8.53
CA SER A 104 2.37 11.40 -9.14
C SER A 104 0.96 10.88 -8.84
N ALA A 105 0.54 9.88 -9.61
CA ALA A 105 -0.76 9.27 -9.46
C ALA A 105 -0.70 7.76 -9.68
N HIS A 106 -1.55 7.03 -8.97
CA HIS A 106 -1.88 5.65 -9.28
C HIS A 106 -3.20 5.63 -10.06
N ILE A 107 -3.14 5.18 -11.30
CA ILE A 107 -4.29 5.10 -12.20
C ILE A 107 -4.25 3.76 -12.94
N CYS A 108 -5.32 3.01 -12.86
CA CYS A 108 -5.43 1.69 -13.50
C CYS A 108 -4.22 0.80 -13.20
N ARG A 109 -3.83 0.70 -11.92
CA ARG A 109 -2.71 -0.10 -11.41
C ARG A 109 -1.31 0.49 -11.71
N ALA A 110 -1.23 1.48 -12.60
CA ALA A 110 0.03 2.07 -13.03
C ALA A 110 0.47 3.21 -12.11
N TYR A 111 1.76 3.28 -11.83
CA TYR A 111 2.40 4.41 -11.17
C TYR A 111 2.85 5.43 -12.22
N LEU A 112 2.24 6.59 -12.22
CA LEU A 112 2.47 7.67 -13.18
C LEU A 112 3.14 8.85 -12.48
N LEU A 113 4.28 9.29 -12.98
CA LEU A 113 5.07 10.39 -12.43
C LEU A 113 5.04 11.58 -13.39
N GLN A 114 4.62 12.76 -12.92
CA GLN A 114 4.62 13.95 -13.75
C GLN A 114 6.01 14.59 -13.80
N GLY A 115 6.63 14.51 -14.98
CA GLY A 115 7.92 15.11 -15.25
C GLY A 115 9.13 14.22 -14.91
N ARG A 116 10.24 14.49 -15.61
CA ARG A 116 11.48 13.69 -15.56
C ARG A 116 12.17 13.71 -14.20
N LEU A 117 12.06 14.82 -13.45
CA LEU A 117 12.67 14.93 -12.13
C LEU A 117 12.13 13.88 -11.15
N LEU A 118 10.81 13.76 -11.08
CA LEU A 118 10.18 12.75 -10.21
C LEU A 118 10.49 11.32 -10.66
N GLN A 119 10.59 11.09 -11.96
CA GLN A 119 10.98 9.78 -12.48
C GLN A 119 12.40 9.40 -12.01
N MET A 120 13.35 10.33 -12.05
CA MET A 120 14.71 10.09 -11.57
C MET A 120 14.72 9.81 -10.05
N MET A 121 13.97 10.59 -9.27
CA MET A 121 13.84 10.40 -7.83
C MET A 121 13.18 9.04 -7.51
N GLY A 122 12.10 8.69 -8.18
CA GLY A 122 11.40 7.41 -8.01
C GLY A 122 12.31 6.21 -8.30
N LYS A 123 13.09 6.26 -9.37
CA LYS A 123 14.09 5.23 -9.69
C LYS A 123 15.19 5.12 -8.63
N ALA A 124 15.63 6.25 -8.06
CA ALA A 124 16.65 6.26 -7.00
C ALA A 124 16.11 5.63 -5.69
N VAL A 125 14.83 5.86 -5.36
CA VAL A 125 14.21 5.37 -4.11
C VAL A 125 13.75 3.91 -4.23
N TYR A 126 13.06 3.56 -5.31
CA TYR A 126 12.43 2.25 -5.46
C TYR A 126 13.23 1.26 -6.33
N GLY A 127 14.30 1.71 -7.00
CA GLY A 127 15.17 0.83 -7.80
C GLY A 127 14.39 -0.01 -8.80
N LYS A 128 14.55 -1.34 -8.72
CA LYS A 128 13.86 -2.32 -9.58
C LYS A 128 12.34 -2.33 -9.41
N ASP A 129 11.82 -1.91 -8.27
CA ASP A 129 10.37 -1.87 -8.04
C ASP A 129 9.69 -0.78 -8.88
N ALA A 130 10.42 0.29 -9.25
CA ALA A 130 9.93 1.36 -10.11
C ALA A 130 10.20 1.15 -11.62
N GLU A 131 10.64 -0.02 -12.07
CA GLU A 131 10.91 -0.28 -13.50
C GLU A 131 9.68 -0.07 -14.38
N GLN A 132 8.48 -0.35 -13.86
CA GLN A 132 7.22 -0.17 -14.57
C GLN A 132 6.56 1.20 -14.35
N ALA A 133 7.19 2.08 -13.56
CA ALA A 133 6.70 3.44 -13.37
C ALA A 133 6.87 4.25 -14.66
N ARG A 134 5.83 5.00 -15.05
CA ARG A 134 5.77 5.74 -16.30
C ARG A 134 5.88 7.24 -16.06
N CYS A 135 6.77 7.89 -16.80
CA CYS A 135 6.84 9.35 -16.82
C CYS A 135 5.83 9.90 -17.82
N VAL A 136 5.06 10.88 -17.39
CA VAL A 136 4.09 11.59 -18.23
C VAL A 136 4.33 13.09 -18.16
N PRO A 137 4.06 13.86 -19.22
CA PRO A 137 4.22 15.31 -19.19
C PRO A 137 3.15 16.00 -18.33
N ASP A 138 1.92 15.49 -18.34
CA ASP A 138 0.79 16.00 -17.57
C ASP A 138 -0.16 14.83 -17.20
N LEU A 139 -0.59 14.80 -15.95
CA LEU A 139 -1.52 13.80 -15.43
C LEU A 139 -2.99 14.11 -15.75
N ARG A 140 -3.34 15.38 -15.94
CA ARG A 140 -4.74 15.82 -16.10
C ARG A 140 -5.49 15.12 -17.23
N PRO A 141 -4.92 14.95 -18.45
CA PRO A 141 -5.60 14.23 -19.52
C PRO A 141 -5.89 12.76 -19.18
N LEU A 142 -4.94 12.12 -18.47
CA LEU A 142 -5.08 10.72 -18.07
C LEU A 142 -6.12 10.55 -16.96
N ILE A 143 -6.14 11.46 -15.99
CA ILE A 143 -7.16 11.50 -14.94
C ILE A 143 -8.54 11.69 -15.58
N LYS A 144 -8.70 12.65 -16.49
CA LYS A 144 -9.97 12.94 -17.15
C LYS A 144 -10.53 11.73 -17.94
N GLN A 145 -9.64 10.89 -18.48
CA GLN A 145 -10.04 9.71 -19.25
C GLN A 145 -10.19 8.46 -18.37
N SER A 146 -9.75 8.49 -17.12
CA SER A 146 -9.85 7.35 -16.21
C SER A 146 -11.25 7.23 -15.60
N ARG A 147 -11.54 6.06 -15.04
CA ARG A 147 -12.74 5.86 -14.20
C ARG A 147 -12.57 6.47 -12.81
N GLY A 148 -11.33 6.53 -12.33
CA GLY A 148 -10.94 7.04 -11.03
C GLY A 148 -9.44 7.07 -10.86
N VAL A 149 -9.00 7.66 -9.77
CA VAL A 149 -7.60 7.73 -9.34
C VAL A 149 -7.47 6.98 -8.02
N GLU A 150 -6.66 5.93 -8.00
CA GLU A 150 -6.45 5.12 -6.81
C GLU A 150 -5.78 5.93 -5.71
N GLU A 151 -4.78 6.74 -6.09
CA GLU A 151 -4.00 7.57 -5.18
C GLU A 151 -3.32 8.72 -5.92
N LEU A 152 -3.24 9.88 -5.29
CA LEU A 152 -2.35 10.98 -5.68
C LEU A 152 -1.23 11.10 -4.66
N GLN A 153 0.00 11.34 -5.12
CA GLN A 153 1.13 11.62 -4.23
C GLN A 153 1.70 13.00 -4.56
N PHE A 154 1.83 13.85 -3.54
CA PHE A 154 2.40 15.18 -3.67
C PHE A 154 3.72 15.25 -2.92
N TYR A 155 4.80 15.50 -3.64
CA TYR A 155 6.17 15.63 -3.13
C TYR A 155 6.46 17.08 -2.82
N PHE A 156 6.88 17.37 -1.60
CA PHE A 156 7.13 18.73 -1.14
C PHE A 156 8.54 19.18 -1.46
N PHE A 157 8.64 20.35 -2.12
CA PHE A 157 9.92 21.05 -2.32
C PHE A 157 10.08 22.25 -1.36
N SER A 158 9.09 22.50 -0.49
CA SER A 158 9.17 23.48 0.59
C SER A 158 8.24 23.14 1.76
N ARG A 159 8.55 23.63 2.96
CA ARG A 159 7.67 23.46 4.14
C ARG A 159 6.34 24.20 3.95
N THR A 160 6.37 25.39 3.36
CA THR A 160 5.19 26.19 3.09
C THR A 160 4.20 25.49 2.15
N ALA A 161 4.67 24.72 1.17
CA ALA A 161 3.81 23.92 0.31
C ALA A 161 3.05 22.82 1.09
N ARG A 162 3.70 22.21 2.09
CA ARG A 162 3.05 21.20 2.95
C ARG A 162 1.93 21.80 3.79
N GLU A 163 2.15 22.98 4.38
CA GLU A 163 1.17 23.68 5.21
C GLU A 163 -0.01 24.17 4.36
N ALA A 164 0.27 24.77 3.20
CA ALA A 164 -0.76 25.21 2.27
C ALA A 164 -1.62 24.04 1.77
N LEU A 165 -0.99 22.90 1.44
CA LEU A 165 -1.72 21.70 1.03
C LEU A 165 -2.66 21.17 2.12
N ARG A 166 -2.25 21.23 3.40
CA ARG A 166 -3.13 20.83 4.51
C ARG A 166 -4.39 21.70 4.58
N GLN A 167 -4.25 23.00 4.36
CA GLN A 167 -5.39 23.93 4.30
C GLN A 167 -6.28 23.62 3.10
N ILE A 168 -5.70 23.36 1.92
CA ILE A 168 -6.48 23.00 0.73
C ILE A 168 -7.24 21.70 0.97
N LEU A 169 -6.59 20.66 1.50
CA LEU A 169 -7.23 19.35 1.75
C LEU A 169 -8.38 19.42 2.76
N SER A 170 -8.44 20.42 3.64
CA SER A 170 -9.59 20.59 4.54
C SER A 170 -10.91 20.91 3.81
N TYR A 171 -10.83 21.34 2.56
CA TYR A 171 -12.01 21.54 1.69
C TYR A 171 -12.42 20.27 0.93
N TYR A 172 -11.68 19.16 1.10
CA TYR A 172 -11.92 17.88 0.42
C TYR A 172 -12.23 16.76 1.43
N PRO A 173 -13.41 16.79 2.10
CA PRO A 173 -13.74 15.81 3.15
C PRO A 173 -13.88 14.37 2.64
N THR A 174 -13.98 14.18 1.33
CA THR A 174 -14.00 12.85 0.68
C THR A 174 -12.62 12.25 0.46
N LEU A 175 -11.57 12.96 0.86
CA LEU A 175 -10.18 12.53 0.73
C LEU A 175 -9.52 12.34 2.09
N ASN A 176 -8.71 11.29 2.19
CA ASN A 176 -7.75 11.08 3.28
C ASN A 176 -6.34 11.43 2.82
N ALA A 177 -5.48 11.77 3.77
CA ALA A 177 -4.10 12.15 3.51
C ALA A 177 -3.16 11.50 4.54
N ALA A 178 -2.24 10.65 4.09
CA ALA A 178 -1.17 10.08 4.89
C ALA A 178 0.15 10.83 4.63
N TYR A 179 0.63 11.55 5.64
CA TYR A 179 1.81 12.40 5.53
C TYR A 179 3.09 11.66 5.90
N SER A 180 4.08 11.68 5.01
CA SER A 180 5.47 11.36 5.32
C SER A 180 6.31 12.64 5.49
N SER A 181 7.63 12.49 5.69
CA SER A 181 8.54 13.63 5.81
C SER A 181 8.64 14.48 4.52
N SER A 182 8.58 13.86 3.35
CA SER A 182 8.86 14.47 2.05
C SER A 182 7.69 14.48 1.07
N TYR A 183 6.64 13.72 1.34
CA TYR A 183 5.45 13.63 0.47
C TYR A 183 4.19 13.35 1.28
N VAL A 184 3.06 13.38 0.63
CA VAL A 184 1.76 12.96 1.15
C VAL A 184 1.09 12.03 0.13
N GLU A 185 0.47 10.99 0.62
CA GLU A 185 -0.42 10.09 -0.12
C GLU A 185 -1.85 10.54 0.11
N ILE A 186 -2.58 10.77 -0.96
CA ILE A 186 -3.97 11.25 -0.94
C ILE A 186 -4.83 10.20 -1.65
N PHE A 187 -5.80 9.68 -0.95
CA PHE A 187 -6.68 8.62 -1.44
C PHE A 187 -8.12 8.86 -0.96
N SER A 188 -9.07 8.09 -1.48
CA SER A 188 -10.48 8.22 -1.08
C SER A 188 -10.64 7.98 0.43
N ALA A 189 -11.45 8.78 1.12
CA ALA A 189 -11.83 8.57 2.52
C ALA A 189 -12.54 7.21 2.73
N GLU A 190 -13.10 6.65 1.68
CA GLU A 190 -13.69 5.31 1.69
C GLU A 190 -12.68 4.18 1.53
N ALA A 191 -11.43 4.49 1.15
CA ALA A 191 -10.37 3.49 1.02
C ALA A 191 -9.66 3.26 2.36
N SER A 192 -9.39 2.00 2.66
CA SER A 192 -8.44 1.58 3.71
C SER A 192 -8.01 0.14 3.46
N LYS A 193 -6.81 -0.22 3.94
CA LYS A 193 -6.33 -1.61 3.85
C LYS A 193 -7.31 -2.59 4.53
N GLY A 194 -7.98 -2.19 5.60
CA GLY A 194 -8.95 -3.01 6.31
C GLY A 194 -10.25 -3.22 5.55
N LYS A 195 -10.82 -2.16 4.93
CA LYS A 195 -11.99 -2.29 4.06
C LYS A 195 -11.69 -3.20 2.86
N ALA A 196 -10.52 -3.01 2.24
CA ALA A 196 -10.05 -3.85 1.14
C ALA A 196 -9.88 -5.33 1.57
N LEU A 197 -9.28 -5.57 2.75
CA LEU A 197 -9.12 -6.91 3.32
C LEU A 197 -10.47 -7.55 3.62
N SER A 198 -11.42 -6.80 4.19
CA SER A 198 -12.78 -7.28 4.46
C SER A 198 -13.54 -7.64 3.18
N ALA A 199 -13.42 -6.82 2.14
CA ALA A 199 -14.03 -7.12 0.84
C ALA A 199 -13.42 -8.39 0.20
N LEU A 200 -12.10 -8.56 0.29
CA LEU A 200 -11.43 -9.77 -0.19
C LEU A 200 -11.85 -11.00 0.64
N ALA A 201 -11.95 -10.88 1.96
CA ALA A 201 -12.40 -11.96 2.84
C ALA A 201 -13.84 -12.40 2.49
N GLN A 202 -14.74 -11.46 2.24
CA GLN A 202 -16.10 -11.74 1.79
C GLN A 202 -16.11 -12.47 0.44
N HIS A 203 -15.28 -12.03 -0.53
CA HIS A 203 -15.13 -12.69 -1.82
C HIS A 203 -14.64 -14.15 -1.69
N LEU A 204 -13.78 -14.42 -0.71
CA LEU A 204 -13.19 -15.73 -0.44
C LEU A 204 -14.02 -16.57 0.55
N HIS A 205 -15.13 -16.07 1.05
CA HIS A 205 -15.97 -16.70 2.07
C HIS A 205 -15.16 -17.09 3.31
N LEU A 206 -14.37 -16.13 3.82
CA LEU A 206 -13.55 -16.31 5.02
C LEU A 206 -14.12 -15.54 6.19
N ASP A 207 -14.18 -16.20 7.34
CA ASP A 207 -14.49 -15.55 8.62
C ASP A 207 -13.26 -14.79 9.14
N ARG A 208 -13.49 -13.76 9.94
CA ARG A 208 -12.43 -12.96 10.58
C ARG A 208 -11.41 -13.83 11.33
N SER A 209 -11.85 -14.90 11.99
CA SER A 209 -10.99 -15.84 12.72
C SER A 209 -10.01 -16.63 11.84
N GLN A 210 -10.24 -16.63 10.51
CA GLN A 210 -9.40 -17.29 9.52
C GLN A 210 -8.38 -16.34 8.88
N ILE A 211 -8.39 -15.05 9.29
CA ILE A 211 -7.57 -13.99 8.73
C ILE A 211 -6.53 -13.55 9.75
N ALA A 212 -5.28 -13.48 9.33
CA ALA A 212 -4.21 -12.84 10.06
C ALA A 212 -3.67 -11.64 9.27
N CYS A 213 -3.11 -10.66 9.97
CA CYS A 213 -2.43 -9.53 9.35
C CYS A 213 -1.15 -9.18 10.08
N ILE A 214 -0.20 -8.59 9.34
CA ILE A 214 1.07 -8.08 9.85
C ILE A 214 1.22 -6.63 9.38
N GLY A 215 1.60 -5.71 10.28
CA GLY A 215 1.79 -4.30 9.95
C GLY A 215 2.72 -3.56 10.90
N ASP A 216 3.03 -2.30 10.56
CA ASP A 216 3.92 -1.44 11.33
C ASP A 216 3.42 0.01 11.51
N SER A 217 2.51 0.49 10.69
CA SER A 217 2.16 1.91 10.63
C SER A 217 0.65 2.18 10.73
N GLU A 218 0.27 3.46 10.77
CA GLU A 218 -1.09 3.90 11.05
C GLU A 218 -2.12 3.35 10.05
N ASN A 219 -1.75 3.22 8.75
CA ASN A 219 -2.63 2.68 7.71
C ASN A 219 -2.94 1.18 7.88
N ASP A 220 -2.20 0.47 8.77
CA ASP A 220 -2.41 -0.94 9.09
C ASP A 220 -3.42 -1.15 10.24
N LEU A 221 -3.75 -0.11 11.02
CA LEU A 221 -4.75 -0.22 12.10
C LEU A 221 -6.07 -0.78 11.58
N SER A 222 -6.49 -0.34 10.40
CA SER A 222 -7.72 -0.87 9.78
C SER A 222 -7.65 -2.35 9.42
N MET A 223 -6.46 -2.91 9.11
CA MET A 223 -6.31 -4.37 8.91
C MET A 223 -6.45 -5.12 10.23
N PHE A 224 -6.01 -4.55 11.35
CA PHE A 224 -6.16 -5.14 12.68
C PHE A 224 -7.64 -5.28 13.07
N GLU A 225 -8.48 -4.33 12.65
CA GLU A 225 -9.94 -4.43 12.84
C GLU A 225 -10.56 -5.55 11.99
N ALA A 226 -10.03 -5.77 10.78
CA ALA A 226 -10.53 -6.77 9.83
C ALA A 226 -10.02 -8.20 10.09
N ALA A 227 -8.91 -8.37 10.81
CA ALA A 227 -8.28 -9.67 11.07
C ALA A 227 -8.60 -10.22 12.47
N GLY A 228 -8.61 -11.55 12.61
CA GLY A 228 -8.77 -12.25 13.89
C GLY A 228 -7.46 -12.48 14.62
N THR A 229 -6.31 -12.51 13.90
CA THR A 229 -4.97 -12.63 14.48
C THR A 229 -4.11 -11.49 13.97
N ARG A 230 -3.49 -10.73 14.89
CA ARG A 230 -2.84 -9.46 14.60
C ARG A 230 -1.39 -9.51 15.05
N PHE A 231 -0.49 -9.25 14.10
CA PHE A 231 0.93 -9.23 14.32
C PHE A 231 1.48 -7.82 14.10
N ALA A 232 2.16 -7.24 15.09
CA ALA A 232 2.92 -6.00 14.94
C ALA A 232 4.42 -6.32 14.88
N VAL A 233 5.14 -5.75 13.93
CA VAL A 233 6.61 -5.88 13.91
C VAL A 233 7.26 -5.03 14.99
N GLY A 234 8.50 -5.36 15.40
CA GLY A 234 9.20 -4.69 16.48
C GLY A 234 9.41 -3.18 16.28
N ASN A 235 9.49 -2.73 15.02
CA ASN A 235 9.56 -1.31 14.66
C ASN A 235 8.18 -0.66 14.44
N ALA A 236 7.07 -1.35 14.72
CA ALA A 236 5.73 -0.78 14.58
C ALA A 236 5.47 0.36 15.58
N ILE A 237 4.50 1.22 15.23
CA ILE A 237 3.99 2.25 16.13
C ILE A 237 3.35 1.62 17.38
N ASP A 238 3.38 2.35 18.50
CA ASP A 238 2.87 1.84 19.79
C ASP A 238 1.38 1.48 19.72
N ALA A 239 0.58 2.24 18.98
CA ALA A 239 -0.84 1.97 18.79
C ALA A 239 -1.11 0.58 18.18
N LEU A 240 -0.28 0.11 17.24
CA LEU A 240 -0.37 -1.24 16.69
C LEU A 240 0.11 -2.29 17.67
N LYS A 241 1.25 -2.07 18.34
CA LYS A 241 1.78 -3.02 19.33
C LYS A 241 0.80 -3.27 20.47
N GLN A 242 0.08 -2.24 20.92
CA GLN A 242 -0.95 -2.35 21.97
C GLN A 242 -2.16 -3.19 21.55
N GLN A 243 -2.48 -3.22 20.25
CA GLN A 243 -3.61 -3.98 19.70
C GLN A 243 -3.19 -5.35 19.16
N ALA A 244 -1.89 -5.63 19.05
CA ALA A 244 -1.38 -6.87 18.50
C ALA A 244 -1.57 -8.04 19.46
N ASP A 245 -1.91 -9.21 18.92
CA ASP A 245 -1.89 -10.48 19.67
C ASP A 245 -0.44 -10.97 19.86
N HIS A 246 0.45 -10.61 18.91
CA HIS A 246 1.87 -10.94 18.96
C HIS A 246 2.72 -9.77 18.45
N VAL A 247 3.78 -9.44 19.18
CA VAL A 247 4.83 -8.53 18.71
C VAL A 247 6.00 -9.36 18.19
N LEU A 248 6.32 -9.16 16.93
CA LEU A 248 7.36 -9.88 16.18
C LEU A 248 8.72 -9.19 16.29
N PRO A 249 9.84 -9.81 15.87
CA PRO A 249 11.07 -9.10 15.57
C PRO A 249 10.84 -7.93 14.61
N ASP A 250 11.78 -6.98 14.58
CA ASP A 250 11.71 -5.88 13.61
C ASP A 250 11.91 -6.38 12.16
N ARG A 251 11.64 -5.50 11.20
CA ARG A 251 11.67 -5.81 9.76
C ARG A 251 12.99 -6.39 9.24
N ASP A 252 14.11 -6.13 9.93
CA ASP A 252 15.43 -6.63 9.54
C ASP A 252 15.73 -8.04 10.11
N HIS A 253 14.93 -8.50 11.08
CA HIS A 253 15.16 -9.74 11.84
C HIS A 253 14.11 -10.83 11.58
N GLY A 254 13.59 -10.91 10.36
CA GLY A 254 12.77 -12.02 9.89
C GLY A 254 11.36 -12.11 10.50
N PRO A 255 10.57 -11.04 10.51
CA PRO A 255 9.23 -11.06 11.12
C PRO A 255 8.29 -12.07 10.47
N ILE A 256 8.39 -12.29 9.15
CA ILE A 256 7.55 -13.28 8.47
C ILE A 256 7.92 -14.71 8.87
N ALA A 257 9.22 -14.97 9.10
CA ALA A 257 9.66 -16.27 9.61
C ALA A 257 9.16 -16.52 11.04
N ALA A 258 9.16 -15.50 11.89
CA ALA A 258 8.59 -15.58 13.23
C ALA A 258 7.07 -15.83 13.19
N THR A 259 6.35 -15.16 12.26
CA THR A 259 4.91 -15.42 12.05
C THR A 259 4.66 -16.88 11.66
N ALA A 260 5.42 -17.42 10.71
CA ALA A 260 5.28 -18.81 10.29
C ALA A 260 5.46 -19.77 11.48
N ALA A 261 6.47 -19.54 12.33
CA ALA A 261 6.72 -20.35 13.53
C ALA A 261 5.56 -20.28 14.54
N ILE A 262 4.98 -19.08 14.78
CA ILE A 262 3.82 -18.92 15.67
C ILE A 262 2.60 -19.64 15.12
N LEU A 263 2.42 -19.66 13.79
CA LEU A 263 1.33 -20.39 13.12
C LEU A 263 1.57 -21.90 13.00
N GLY A 264 2.72 -22.41 13.46
CA GLY A 264 3.07 -23.83 13.43
C GLY A 264 3.54 -24.35 12.08
N ILE A 265 4.15 -23.48 11.25
CA ILE A 265 4.56 -23.76 9.87
C ILE A 265 6.07 -23.60 9.68
#